data_173062e82d446d46c977e0f8234493a1
#
_entry.id   173062e82d446d46c977e0f8234493a1
#
_cell.length_a   1.000
_cell.length_b   1.000
_cell.length_c   1.000
_cell.angle_alpha   90.00
_cell.angle_beta   90.00
_cell.angle_gamma   90.00
#
_symmetry.space_group_name_H-M   'P 1'
#
loop_
_entity.id
_entity.type
_entity.pdbx_description
1 polymer ?
#
loop_
_entity_poly.entity_id
_entity_poly.type
_entity_poly.pdbx_seq_one_letter_code
_entity_poly.pdbx_strand_id
1 'polypeptide(L)'
;MLSLIPLLVPMEGGGGEEHSAWPPGVHSFASRPLWPGVLPDWVNNHALQAVIAAALVIGFWLWMARGQQVVPSKKQFLGEQLYNLLRNTIARDILGHDYRKFLPYLVALFSFIFVNNLFGQFFLFMFPTFSKIGYAYGLALLTFILYNAAGISKYGFGNYLKRM
;
A
#
# COMPACT_ATOMS: atom_id res chain seq x y z
N MET A 1 9.55 13.96 27.53
CA MET A 1 8.73 12.82 27.18
C MET A 1 7.31 13.20 26.69
N LEU A 2 7.12 14.44 26.26
CA LEU A 2 5.80 15.04 25.93
C LEU A 2 5.71 15.59 24.50
N SER A 3 6.70 15.32 23.64
CA SER A 3 6.76 15.90 22.27
C SER A 3 6.18 15.03 21.15
N LEU A 4 5.71 13.82 21.46
CA LEU A 4 5.11 12.91 20.47
C LEU A 4 3.58 13.06 20.33
N ILE A 5 2.95 13.74 21.28
CA ILE A 5 1.50 13.95 21.30
C ILE A 5 1.00 14.82 20.14
N PRO A 6 1.74 15.85 19.65
CA PRO A 6 1.29 16.66 18.51
C PRO A 6 1.18 15.91 17.18
N LEU A 7 1.82 14.74 17.05
CA LEU A 7 1.80 13.94 15.84
C LEU A 7 0.47 13.20 15.64
N LEU A 8 -0.27 12.98 16.73
CA LEU A 8 -1.47 12.16 16.75
C LEU A 8 -2.76 12.98 16.92
N VAL A 9 -2.65 14.23 17.39
CA VAL A 9 -3.82 15.10 17.58
C VAL A 9 -3.84 16.15 16.46
N PRO A 10 -4.98 16.38 15.79
CA PRO A 10 -5.09 17.45 14.82
C PRO A 10 -4.92 18.80 15.51
N MET A 11 -3.75 19.43 15.40
CA MET A 11 -3.58 20.81 15.80
C MET A 11 -4.31 21.71 14.80
N GLU A 12 -5.29 22.43 15.30
CA GLU A 12 -5.93 23.54 14.64
C GLU A 12 -4.88 24.56 14.23
N GLY A 13 -4.72 24.77 12.95
CA GLY A 13 -3.85 25.79 12.35
C GLY A 13 -4.61 26.69 11.42
N GLY A 14 -5.03 27.85 11.93
CA GLY A 14 -5.13 29.11 11.23
C GLY A 14 -6.14 29.24 10.08
N GLY A 15 -7.27 29.90 10.34
CA GLY A 15 -8.19 30.45 9.33
C GLY A 15 -9.65 30.19 9.64
N GLY A 16 -10.22 30.96 10.52
CA GLY A 16 -11.59 31.33 10.73
C GLY A 16 -12.71 30.59 10.03
N GLU A 17 -13.01 29.41 10.49
CA GLU A 17 -14.34 28.79 10.56
C GLU A 17 -14.19 27.58 11.49
N GLU A 18 -14.88 27.60 12.62
CA GLU A 18 -15.01 26.48 13.52
C GLU A 18 -15.80 25.37 12.81
N HIS A 19 -15.09 24.59 12.00
CA HIS A 19 -15.68 23.37 11.47
C HIS A 19 -15.74 22.36 12.62
N SER A 20 -16.94 22.12 13.12
CA SER A 20 -17.22 21.05 14.06
C SER A 20 -16.54 19.76 13.60
N ALA A 21 -15.76 19.12 14.47
CA ALA A 21 -15.04 17.89 14.14
C ALA A 21 -16.00 16.73 13.76
N TRP A 22 -17.28 16.93 13.91
CA TRP A 22 -18.34 15.96 13.63
C TRP A 22 -19.56 16.65 13.00
N PRO A 23 -20.10 16.15 11.88
CA PRO A 23 -19.64 14.98 11.11
C PRO A 23 -18.38 15.26 10.28
N PRO A 24 -17.51 14.23 10.04
CA PRO A 24 -16.31 14.40 9.23
C PRO A 24 -16.68 14.80 7.80
N GLY A 25 -16.20 15.95 7.36
CA GLY A 25 -16.44 16.49 6.02
C GLY A 25 -15.25 16.25 5.08
N VAL A 26 -15.32 16.84 3.88
CA VAL A 26 -14.23 16.77 2.88
C VAL A 26 -12.89 17.32 3.40
N HIS A 27 -12.91 18.23 4.35
CA HIS A 27 -11.72 18.79 4.99
C HIS A 27 -10.92 17.76 5.81
N SER A 28 -11.61 16.72 6.31
CA SER A 28 -10.96 15.63 7.07
C SER A 28 -9.97 14.83 6.22
N PHE A 29 -10.12 14.86 4.89
CA PHE A 29 -9.20 14.24 3.94
C PHE A 29 -8.05 15.16 3.53
N ALA A 30 -7.93 16.37 4.08
CA ALA A 30 -6.85 17.29 3.73
C ALA A 30 -5.48 16.70 4.13
N SER A 31 -4.50 16.79 3.23
CA SER A 31 -3.12 16.39 3.53
C SER A 31 -2.52 17.44 4.47
N ARG A 32 -2.00 16.99 5.60
CA ARG A 32 -1.29 17.87 6.53
C ARG A 32 0.21 17.59 6.42
N PRO A 33 1.04 18.61 6.16
CA PRO A 33 2.48 18.44 6.22
C PRO A 33 2.90 18.07 7.64
N LEU A 34 3.83 17.10 7.77
CA LEU A 34 4.28 16.62 9.07
C LEU A 34 5.02 17.68 9.87
N TRP A 35 5.84 18.50 9.20
CA TRP A 35 6.58 19.64 9.77
C TRP A 35 6.61 20.80 8.79
N PRO A 36 5.67 21.73 8.90
CA PRO A 36 5.63 22.93 8.04
C PRO A 36 6.95 23.72 8.17
N GLY A 37 7.57 24.01 7.02
CA GLY A 37 8.82 24.78 6.97
C GLY A 37 10.13 24.01 7.18
N VAL A 38 10.08 22.73 7.58
CA VAL A 38 11.27 21.89 7.74
C VAL A 38 11.36 20.81 6.67
N LEU A 39 10.22 20.21 6.31
CA LEU A 39 10.14 19.18 5.28
C LEU A 39 9.34 19.68 4.08
N PRO A 40 9.66 19.17 2.87
CA PRO A 40 8.86 19.47 1.67
C PRO A 40 7.39 19.06 1.85
N ASP A 41 6.45 19.77 1.24
CA ASP A 41 5.01 19.57 1.38
C ASP A 41 4.50 18.19 0.93
N TRP A 42 5.28 17.48 0.10
CA TRP A 42 4.97 16.10 -0.28
C TRP A 42 5.19 15.08 0.85
N VAL A 43 5.97 15.46 1.90
CA VAL A 43 6.13 14.65 3.10
C VAL A 43 4.97 14.92 4.06
N ASN A 44 3.88 14.30 3.77
CA ASN A 44 2.65 14.42 4.55
C ASN A 44 2.35 13.14 5.33
N ASN A 45 1.32 13.18 6.18
CA ASN A 45 0.89 12.04 6.99
C ASN A 45 0.59 10.78 6.14
N HIS A 46 0.06 10.92 4.93
CA HIS A 46 -0.21 9.78 4.03
C HIS A 46 1.08 9.18 3.46
N ALA A 47 2.09 10.00 3.16
CA ALA A 47 3.40 9.51 2.73
C ALA A 47 4.08 8.71 3.84
N LEU A 48 4.07 9.22 5.08
CA LEU A 48 4.60 8.48 6.23
C LEU A 48 3.86 7.16 6.43
N GLN A 49 2.53 7.17 6.34
CA GLN A 49 1.70 5.98 6.45
C GLN A 49 2.05 4.94 5.38
N ALA A 50 2.25 5.36 4.13
CA ALA A 50 2.67 4.48 3.05
C ALA A 50 4.04 3.85 3.29
N VAL A 51 5.00 4.62 3.83
CA VAL A 51 6.33 4.12 4.20
C VAL A 51 6.24 3.10 5.35
N ILE A 52 5.44 3.39 6.37
CA ILE A 52 5.19 2.46 7.48
C ILE A 52 4.55 1.17 6.95
N ALA A 53 3.54 1.27 6.07
CA ALA A 53 2.91 0.12 5.46
C ALA A 53 3.92 -0.74 4.68
N ALA A 54 4.78 -0.11 3.87
CA ALA A 54 5.83 -0.82 3.14
C ALA A 54 6.80 -1.54 4.08
N ALA A 55 7.25 -0.86 5.14
CA ALA A 55 8.13 -1.44 6.14
C ALA A 55 7.47 -2.63 6.87
N LEU A 56 6.19 -2.53 7.22
CA LEU A 56 5.42 -3.60 7.84
C LEU A 56 5.26 -4.80 6.90
N VAL A 57 4.96 -4.58 5.62
CA VAL A 57 4.83 -5.65 4.62
C VAL A 57 6.17 -6.37 4.45
N ILE A 58 7.26 -5.62 4.26
CA ILE A 58 8.60 -6.21 4.13
C ILE A 58 8.97 -6.98 5.41
N GLY A 59 8.77 -6.37 6.58
CA GLY A 59 9.03 -7.00 7.88
C GLY A 59 8.23 -8.28 8.08
N PHE A 60 6.94 -8.26 7.73
CA PHE A 60 6.06 -9.43 7.81
C PHE A 60 6.57 -10.58 6.94
N TRP A 61 6.87 -10.34 5.67
CA TRP A 61 7.34 -11.39 4.77
C TRP A 61 8.74 -11.90 5.15
N LEU A 62 9.64 -11.02 5.59
CA LEU A 62 10.95 -11.42 6.10
C LEU A 62 10.83 -12.27 7.38
N TRP A 63 9.92 -11.89 8.29
CA TRP A 63 9.65 -12.65 9.51
C TRP A 63 9.08 -14.03 9.20
N MET A 64 8.16 -14.12 8.22
CA MET A 64 7.59 -15.38 7.75
C MET A 64 8.61 -16.26 7.05
N ALA A 65 9.55 -15.69 6.31
CA ALA A 65 10.62 -16.43 5.61
C ALA A 65 11.68 -16.99 6.55
N ARG A 66 11.79 -16.42 7.77
CA ARG A 66 12.80 -16.90 8.74
C ARG A 66 12.34 -18.16 9.46
N GLY A 67 13.20 -19.20 9.44
CA GLY A 67 12.99 -20.44 10.20
C GLY A 67 11.88 -21.32 9.64
N GLN A 68 11.80 -21.45 8.33
CA GLN A 68 10.91 -22.40 7.67
C GLN A 68 11.27 -23.83 8.08
N GLN A 69 10.26 -24.57 8.51
CA GLN A 69 10.38 -25.98 8.94
C GLN A 69 9.48 -26.85 8.08
N VAL A 70 9.85 -28.11 7.94
CA VAL A 70 9.06 -29.13 7.20
C VAL A 70 7.67 -29.30 7.82
N VAL A 71 7.60 -29.21 9.17
CA VAL A 71 6.31 -29.17 9.88
C VAL A 71 6.01 -27.69 10.18
N PRO A 72 5.02 -27.08 9.53
CA PRO A 72 4.77 -25.65 9.64
C PRO A 72 4.33 -25.25 11.05
N SER A 73 4.99 -24.26 11.63
CA SER A 73 4.51 -23.60 12.84
C SER A 73 3.26 -22.77 12.54
N LYS A 74 2.48 -22.40 13.57
CA LYS A 74 1.25 -21.59 13.41
C LYS A 74 1.48 -20.30 12.60
N LYS A 75 2.61 -19.61 12.79
CA LYS A 75 3.01 -18.43 12.02
C LYS A 75 3.30 -18.75 10.56
N GLN A 76 4.05 -19.82 10.31
CA GLN A 76 4.37 -20.27 8.95
C GLN A 76 3.11 -20.70 8.19
N PHE A 77 2.19 -21.39 8.86
CA PHE A 77 0.87 -21.74 8.30
C PHE A 77 0.09 -20.51 7.82
N LEU A 78 0.05 -19.43 8.61
CA LEU A 78 -0.64 -18.20 8.22
C LEU A 78 -0.04 -17.57 6.94
N GLY A 79 1.29 -17.49 6.85
CA GLY A 79 1.96 -16.97 5.67
C GLY A 79 1.78 -17.86 4.45
N GLU A 80 1.85 -19.17 4.63
CA GLU A 80 1.58 -20.12 3.55
C GLU A 80 0.14 -20.05 3.05
N GLN A 81 -0.84 -19.87 3.94
CA GLN A 81 -2.23 -19.69 3.55
C GLN A 81 -2.44 -18.42 2.72
N LEU A 82 -1.89 -17.30 3.18
CA LEU A 82 -1.97 -16.04 2.43
C LEU A 82 -1.29 -16.15 1.07
N TYR A 83 -0.08 -16.73 1.04
CA TYR A 83 0.64 -16.96 -0.20
C TYR A 83 -0.11 -17.90 -1.15
N ASN A 84 -0.66 -19.00 -0.64
CA ASN A 84 -1.41 -19.97 -1.43
C ASN A 84 -2.73 -19.40 -1.95
N LEU A 85 -3.41 -18.56 -1.16
CA LEU A 85 -4.59 -17.83 -1.62
C LEU A 85 -4.25 -16.98 -2.85
N LEU A 86 -3.20 -16.17 -2.77
CA LEU A 86 -2.78 -15.30 -3.88
C LEU A 86 -2.28 -16.12 -5.09
N ARG A 87 -1.50 -17.16 -4.83
CA ARG A 87 -0.94 -18.02 -5.88
C ARG A 87 -2.00 -18.81 -6.62
N ASN A 88 -2.89 -19.47 -5.90
CA ASN A 88 -3.82 -20.42 -6.50
C ASN A 88 -5.09 -19.71 -7.02
N THR A 89 -5.68 -18.83 -6.21
CA THR A 89 -6.98 -18.20 -6.55
C THR A 89 -6.81 -17.01 -7.50
N ILE A 90 -5.69 -16.27 -7.41
CA ILE A 90 -5.52 -15.05 -8.20
C ILE A 90 -4.50 -15.27 -9.32
N ALA A 91 -3.25 -15.61 -8.95
CA ALA A 91 -2.19 -15.62 -9.93
C ALA A 91 -2.34 -16.75 -10.95
N ARG A 92 -2.63 -17.97 -10.50
CA ARG A 92 -2.73 -19.14 -11.38
C ARG A 92 -3.96 -19.10 -12.28
N ASP A 93 -5.10 -18.70 -11.72
CA ASP A 93 -6.35 -18.68 -12.46
C ASP A 93 -6.41 -17.54 -13.49
N ILE A 94 -5.80 -16.37 -13.18
CA ILE A 94 -5.84 -15.20 -14.06
C ILE A 94 -4.67 -15.19 -15.06
N LEU A 95 -3.44 -15.47 -14.60
CA LEU A 95 -2.22 -15.37 -15.42
C LEU A 95 -1.83 -16.67 -16.10
N GLY A 96 -2.46 -17.79 -15.76
CA GLY A 96 -2.19 -19.09 -16.37
C GLY A 96 -0.73 -19.50 -16.24
N HIS A 97 -0.08 -19.83 -17.36
CA HIS A 97 1.29 -20.40 -17.39
C HIS A 97 2.38 -19.43 -16.88
N ASP A 98 2.21 -18.13 -17.10
CA ASP A 98 3.23 -17.11 -16.78
C ASP A 98 3.14 -16.58 -15.32
N TYR A 99 2.24 -17.12 -14.49
CA TYR A 99 1.95 -16.60 -13.15
C TYR A 99 3.19 -16.48 -12.25
N ARG A 100 4.17 -17.41 -12.38
CA ARG A 100 5.35 -17.44 -11.52
C ARG A 100 6.22 -16.19 -11.60
N LYS A 101 6.25 -15.53 -12.77
CA LYS A 101 7.03 -14.31 -12.98
C LYS A 101 6.41 -13.12 -12.25
N PHE A 102 5.09 -13.06 -12.20
CA PHE A 102 4.34 -11.93 -11.66
C PHE A 102 3.89 -12.15 -10.21
N LEU A 103 3.99 -13.39 -9.71
CA LEU A 103 3.55 -13.75 -8.36
C LEU A 103 4.19 -12.89 -7.25
N PRO A 104 5.52 -12.64 -7.23
CA PRO A 104 6.13 -11.79 -6.20
C PRO A 104 5.56 -10.37 -6.22
N TYR A 105 5.33 -9.82 -7.40
CA TYR A 105 4.72 -8.50 -7.55
C TYR A 105 3.28 -8.48 -7.03
N LEU A 106 2.46 -9.48 -7.38
CA LEU A 106 1.08 -9.59 -6.92
C LEU A 106 1.00 -9.73 -5.39
N VAL A 107 1.88 -10.52 -4.80
CA VAL A 107 1.95 -10.70 -3.34
C VAL A 107 2.33 -9.38 -2.67
N ALA A 108 3.33 -8.67 -3.18
CA ALA A 108 3.74 -7.37 -2.66
C ALA A 108 2.62 -6.33 -2.80
N LEU A 109 2.02 -6.23 -3.99
CA LEU A 109 0.94 -5.29 -4.28
C LEU A 109 -0.28 -5.53 -3.38
N PHE A 110 -0.74 -6.77 -3.31
CA PHE A 110 -1.87 -7.13 -2.47
C PHE A 110 -1.60 -6.82 -1.00
N SER A 111 -0.45 -7.26 -0.47
CA SER A 111 -0.09 -7.04 0.93
C SER A 111 0.00 -5.54 1.26
N PHE A 112 0.58 -4.75 0.35
CA PHE A 112 0.70 -3.31 0.51
C PHE A 112 -0.68 -2.62 0.53
N ILE A 113 -1.55 -2.93 -0.43
CA ILE A 113 -2.91 -2.39 -0.47
C ILE A 113 -3.69 -2.83 0.77
N PHE A 114 -3.58 -4.09 1.16
CA PHE A 114 -4.28 -4.65 2.31
C PHE A 114 -3.89 -3.94 3.61
N VAL A 115 -2.59 -3.78 3.88
CA VAL A 115 -2.11 -3.09 5.09
C VAL A 115 -2.54 -1.62 5.10
N ASN A 116 -2.46 -0.93 3.96
CA ASN A 116 -2.91 0.47 3.87
C ASN A 116 -4.42 0.62 4.10
N ASN A 117 -5.24 -0.33 3.65
CA ASN A 117 -6.67 -0.32 3.93
C ASN A 117 -6.96 -0.65 5.41
N LEU A 118 -6.19 -1.56 6.01
CA LEU A 118 -6.29 -1.83 7.45
C LEU A 118 -6.02 -0.58 8.28
N PHE A 119 -5.08 0.26 7.88
CA PHE A 119 -4.81 1.52 8.60
C PHE A 119 -6.03 2.43 8.68
N GLY A 120 -6.89 2.42 7.67
CA GLY A 120 -8.16 3.14 7.71
C GLY A 120 -9.17 2.64 8.73
N GLN A 121 -9.01 1.40 9.21
CA GLN A 121 -9.86 0.82 10.25
C GLN A 121 -9.30 1.04 11.66
N PHE A 122 -8.02 1.39 11.78
CA PHE A 122 -7.40 1.65 13.07
C PHE A 122 -7.58 3.11 13.47
N PHE A 123 -7.96 3.33 14.71
CA PHE A 123 -8.17 4.62 15.34
C PHE A 123 -6.98 5.60 15.18
N LEU A 124 -5.76 5.09 15.07
CA LEU A 124 -4.54 5.91 14.95
C LEU A 124 -4.42 6.70 13.64
N PHE A 125 -4.96 6.19 12.55
CA PHE A 125 -4.76 6.79 11.23
C PHE A 125 -6.05 7.32 10.59
N MET A 126 -7.21 6.96 11.08
CA MET A 126 -8.57 7.36 10.67
C MET A 126 -8.90 7.19 9.17
N PHE A 127 -7.94 7.37 8.27
CA PHE A 127 -8.17 7.29 6.82
C PHE A 127 -7.11 6.42 6.14
N PRO A 128 -7.51 5.55 5.18
CA PRO A 128 -6.54 4.77 4.40
C PRO A 128 -5.72 5.70 3.50
N THR A 129 -4.46 5.36 3.25
CA THR A 129 -3.56 6.13 2.37
C THR A 129 -4.17 6.35 0.99
N PHE A 130 -4.89 5.34 0.46
CA PHE A 130 -5.55 5.39 -0.85
C PHE A 130 -6.83 6.23 -0.89
N SER A 131 -7.24 6.86 0.21
CA SER A 131 -8.29 7.89 0.17
C SER A 131 -7.86 9.11 -0.67
N LYS A 132 -6.56 9.29 -0.84
CA LYS A 132 -5.98 10.27 -1.76
C LYS A 132 -5.79 9.66 -3.14
N ILE A 133 -6.46 10.22 -4.12
CA ILE A 133 -6.48 9.76 -5.51
C ILE A 133 -5.07 9.67 -6.12
N GLY A 134 -4.14 10.56 -5.74
CA GLY A 134 -2.76 10.56 -6.23
C GLY A 134 -1.99 9.28 -5.90
N TYR A 135 -2.17 8.70 -4.71
CA TYR A 135 -1.52 7.44 -4.34
C TYR A 135 -2.11 6.26 -5.11
N ALA A 136 -3.43 6.24 -5.32
CA ALA A 136 -4.08 5.22 -6.12
C ALA A 136 -3.62 5.27 -7.59
N TYR A 137 -3.54 6.47 -8.18
CA TYR A 137 -2.99 6.64 -9.54
C TYR A 137 -1.52 6.28 -9.64
N GLY A 138 -0.70 6.61 -8.64
CA GLY A 138 0.71 6.21 -8.62
C GLY A 138 0.87 4.69 -8.68
N LEU A 139 0.07 3.95 -7.90
CA LEU A 139 0.09 2.50 -7.89
C LEU A 139 -0.46 1.90 -9.20
N ALA A 140 -1.51 2.49 -9.75
CA ALA A 140 -2.06 2.11 -11.05
C ALA A 140 -1.05 2.34 -12.18
N LEU A 141 -0.35 3.47 -12.17
CA LEU A 141 0.70 3.78 -13.14
C LEU A 141 1.85 2.78 -13.07
N LEU A 142 2.30 2.42 -11.88
CA LEU A 142 3.34 1.41 -11.68
C LEU A 142 2.90 0.05 -12.28
N THR A 143 1.68 -0.37 -12.04
CA THR A 143 1.11 -1.60 -12.61
C THR A 143 0.99 -1.51 -14.12
N PHE A 144 0.57 -0.35 -14.65
CA PHE A 144 0.47 -0.08 -16.08
C PHE A 144 1.82 -0.19 -16.77
N ILE A 145 2.87 0.41 -16.20
CA ILE A 145 4.24 0.33 -16.75
C ILE A 145 4.72 -1.12 -16.75
N LEU A 146 4.49 -1.85 -15.66
CA LEU A 146 4.93 -3.24 -15.53
C LEU A 146 4.25 -4.14 -16.55
N TYR A 147 2.95 -4.03 -16.72
CA TYR A 147 2.20 -4.85 -17.65
C TYR A 147 2.57 -4.55 -19.11
N ASN A 148 2.76 -3.27 -19.47
CA ASN A 148 3.22 -2.89 -20.80
C ASN A 148 4.65 -3.39 -21.07
N ALA A 149 5.56 -3.21 -20.12
CA ALA A 149 6.92 -3.71 -20.21
C ALA A 149 6.97 -5.24 -20.41
N ALA A 150 6.14 -5.98 -19.68
CA ALA A 150 6.02 -7.42 -19.83
C ALA A 150 5.46 -7.82 -21.21
N GLY A 151 4.46 -7.10 -21.71
CA GLY A 151 3.88 -7.33 -23.04
C GLY A 151 4.86 -7.06 -24.15
N ILE A 152 5.58 -5.94 -24.08
CA ILE A 152 6.62 -5.57 -25.05
C ILE A 152 7.78 -6.59 -25.01
N SER A 153 8.20 -7.01 -23.83
CA SER A 153 9.26 -8.02 -23.69
C SER A 153 8.88 -9.37 -24.27
N LYS A 154 7.60 -9.74 -24.23
CA LYS A 154 7.13 -11.04 -24.73
C LYS A 154 6.87 -11.06 -26.23
N TYR A 155 6.33 -9.99 -26.79
CA TYR A 155 5.86 -9.95 -28.18
C TYR A 155 6.68 -9.01 -29.10
N GLY A 156 7.56 -8.20 -28.53
CA GLY A 156 8.21 -7.11 -29.24
C GLY A 156 7.27 -5.91 -29.46
N PHE A 157 7.83 -4.71 -29.54
CA PHE A 157 7.06 -3.46 -29.59
C PHE A 157 6.03 -3.40 -30.73
N GLY A 158 6.44 -3.77 -31.97
CA GLY A 158 5.55 -3.70 -33.13
C GLY A 158 4.39 -4.70 -33.08
N ASN A 159 4.66 -5.94 -32.64
CA ASN A 159 3.64 -6.97 -32.54
C ASN A 159 2.71 -6.74 -31.34
N TYR A 160 3.21 -6.12 -30.28
CA TYR A 160 2.41 -5.75 -29.12
C TYR A 160 1.36 -4.70 -29.52
N LEU A 161 1.76 -3.64 -30.23
CA LEU A 161 0.84 -2.60 -30.72
C LEU A 161 -0.24 -3.14 -31.67
N LYS A 162 0.10 -4.13 -32.50
CA LYS A 162 -0.90 -4.75 -33.41
C LYS A 162 -1.93 -5.60 -32.69
N ARG A 163 -1.66 -6.02 -31.45
CA ARG A 163 -2.55 -6.88 -30.64
C ARG A 163 -3.37 -6.12 -29.60
N MET A 164 -3.05 -4.83 -29.37
CA MET A 164 -3.87 -3.90 -28.62
C MET A 164 -5.04 -3.38 -29.44
#